data_3647ee6080906003ed1811deb3f50b38
#
_entry.id   3647ee6080906003ed1811deb3f50b38
#
_cell.length_a   1.000
_cell.length_b   1.000
_cell.length_c   1.000
_cell.angle_alpha   90.00
_cell.angle_beta   90.00
_cell.angle_gamma   90.00
#
_symmetry.space_group_name_H-M   'P 1'
#
loop_
_entity.id
_entity.type
_entity.pdbx_description
1 polymer ?
#
loop_
_entity_poly.entity_id
_entity_poly.type
_entity_poly.pdbx_seq_one_letter_code
_entity_poly.pdbx_strand_id
1 'polypeptide(L)'
;MITAQAIKSQHSDVFTYLHGNLDSSAEHCRIPADSCGASLVFVSDAQQIAQAVSHQPAILICLSKVSESLKPANGDPCCFSVKVMPIGMATLLKYFDRKCVRFTQWGQRHPTALVHPDAHVGSDVCLGPYCVIGANATLGNNSMIGAHAVIENDATIGARTVIHPQVFIGAGCQVGDDCEIHPHTTVGGDGFGYAPGPDGRARKIPHLGNVVIGNDVEIGSNCAIDRATLTSTHIRAGTKLDNICHIAHNCDLGEDGFYTAGFMMGGSTRIGRRFMTGGNSVVTTHVTVGDDVSLSGRSSVTQDIPSPGAYGGYPLQPLADAMRTAASLGKLNEIRKNLAKVMRHLNLT
;
A
#
# COMPACT_ATOMS: atom_id res chain seq x y z
N MET A 1 16.93 -14.26 11.00
CA MET A 1 17.52 -15.59 10.69
C MET A 1 16.39 -16.56 10.36
N ILE A 2 16.57 -17.40 9.32
CA ILE A 2 15.63 -18.47 8.97
C ILE A 2 16.44 -19.74 8.63
N THR A 3 15.94 -20.92 9.00
CA THR A 3 16.54 -22.21 8.64
C THR A 3 15.83 -22.85 7.46
N ALA A 4 16.52 -23.65 6.67
CA ALA A 4 15.94 -24.40 5.57
C ALA A 4 14.87 -25.39 6.05
N GLN A 5 15.08 -25.99 7.23
CA GLN A 5 14.06 -26.84 7.88
C GLN A 5 12.77 -26.06 8.20
N ALA A 6 12.88 -24.80 8.65
CA ALA A 6 11.72 -23.96 8.91
C ALA A 6 10.94 -23.63 7.62
N ILE A 7 11.66 -23.30 6.52
CA ILE A 7 11.01 -23.09 5.21
C ILE A 7 10.23 -24.33 4.79
N LYS A 8 10.86 -25.52 4.88
CA LYS A 8 10.24 -26.78 4.49
C LYS A 8 9.01 -27.12 5.32
N SER A 9 9.05 -26.89 6.65
CA SER A 9 7.97 -27.30 7.55
C SER A 9 6.84 -26.29 7.67
N GLN A 10 7.14 -24.99 7.65
CA GLN A 10 6.18 -23.90 7.91
C GLN A 10 5.61 -23.25 6.65
N HIS A 11 6.25 -23.43 5.50
CA HIS A 11 5.90 -22.79 4.24
C HIS A 11 5.87 -23.75 3.05
N SER A 12 5.50 -25.03 3.32
CA SER A 12 5.39 -26.07 2.29
C SER A 12 4.28 -25.82 1.26
N ASP A 13 3.35 -24.95 1.56
CA ASP A 13 2.30 -24.45 0.65
C ASP A 13 2.85 -23.50 -0.43
N VAL A 14 3.94 -22.80 -0.12
CA VAL A 14 4.60 -21.83 -1.02
C VAL A 14 5.82 -22.42 -1.68
N PHE A 15 6.64 -23.20 -0.94
CA PHE A 15 7.96 -23.67 -1.40
C PHE A 15 8.01 -25.19 -1.53
N THR A 16 8.61 -25.64 -2.64
CA THR A 16 8.95 -27.05 -2.83
C THR A 16 10.45 -27.25 -2.58
N TYR A 17 10.79 -28.08 -1.62
CA TYR A 17 12.18 -28.50 -1.37
C TYR A 17 12.72 -29.30 -2.55
N LEU A 18 13.92 -28.99 -3.01
CA LEU A 18 14.61 -29.68 -4.09
C LEU A 18 15.73 -30.58 -3.55
N HIS A 19 16.77 -30.00 -2.96
CA HIS A 19 17.93 -30.71 -2.41
C HIS A 19 18.74 -29.83 -1.47
N GLY A 20 19.77 -30.39 -0.81
CA GLY A 20 20.72 -29.69 0.04
C GLY A 20 20.52 -29.96 1.54
N ASN A 21 21.33 -29.30 2.36
CA ASN A 21 21.30 -29.49 3.81
C ASN A 21 20.19 -28.68 4.47
N LEU A 22 19.25 -29.32 5.12
CA LEU A 22 18.14 -28.68 5.84
C LEU A 22 18.56 -27.96 7.13
N ASP A 23 19.79 -28.22 7.65
CA ASP A 23 20.34 -27.48 8.79
C ASP A 23 20.92 -26.13 8.38
N SER A 24 21.01 -25.84 7.07
CA SER A 24 21.47 -24.55 6.57
C SER A 24 20.58 -23.42 7.09
N SER A 25 21.20 -22.31 7.51
CA SER A 25 20.53 -21.12 8.01
C SER A 25 21.02 -19.87 7.31
N ALA A 26 20.09 -18.93 7.07
CA ALA A 26 20.41 -17.63 6.50
C ALA A 26 20.16 -16.51 7.52
N GLU A 27 21.16 -15.65 7.66
CA GLU A 27 21.11 -14.45 8.50
C GLU A 27 20.74 -13.20 7.70
N HIS A 28 21.00 -13.24 6.39
CA HIS A 28 20.79 -12.12 5.47
C HIS A 28 20.07 -12.59 4.21
N CYS A 29 19.30 -11.70 3.60
CA CYS A 29 18.87 -11.86 2.22
C CYS A 29 19.76 -10.99 1.32
N ARG A 30 20.29 -11.55 0.22
CA ARG A 30 21.23 -10.89 -0.68
C ARG A 30 20.85 -11.12 -2.14
N ILE A 31 21.36 -10.26 -3.03
CA ILE A 31 21.31 -10.52 -4.47
C ILE A 31 22.35 -11.58 -4.84
N PRO A 32 22.22 -12.29 -5.99
CA PRO A 32 23.16 -13.34 -6.39
C PRO A 32 24.61 -12.93 -6.38
N ALA A 33 24.93 -11.71 -6.84
CA ALA A 33 26.31 -11.19 -6.93
C ALA A 33 26.98 -10.94 -5.59
N ASP A 34 26.22 -10.67 -4.53
CA ASP A 34 26.72 -10.28 -3.20
C ASP A 34 26.46 -11.38 -2.15
N SER A 35 26.10 -12.58 -2.59
CA SER A 35 25.77 -13.68 -1.70
C SER A 35 27.00 -14.30 -1.03
N CYS A 36 26.78 -14.94 0.11
CA CYS A 36 27.81 -15.64 0.90
C CYS A 36 27.16 -16.78 1.68
N GLY A 37 27.96 -17.60 2.38
CA GLY A 37 27.52 -18.79 3.12
C GLY A 37 26.44 -18.58 4.20
N ALA A 38 26.13 -17.32 4.58
CA ALA A 38 25.05 -16.98 5.50
C ALA A 38 23.86 -16.30 4.79
N SER A 39 23.76 -16.39 3.46
CA SER A 39 22.74 -15.69 2.67
C SER A 39 21.62 -16.60 2.22
N LEU A 40 20.40 -16.04 2.16
CA LEU A 40 19.28 -16.49 1.34
C LEU A 40 19.26 -15.68 0.06
N VAL A 41 19.11 -16.34 -1.08
CA VAL A 41 19.13 -15.70 -2.41
C VAL A 41 17.92 -16.13 -3.22
N PHE A 42 17.27 -15.18 -3.90
CA PHE A 42 16.23 -15.43 -4.87
C PHE A 42 16.76 -15.31 -6.28
N VAL A 43 16.44 -16.28 -7.16
CA VAL A 43 16.90 -16.32 -8.55
C VAL A 43 15.76 -16.66 -9.50
N SER A 44 15.71 -15.97 -10.64
CA SER A 44 14.62 -16.08 -11.60
C SER A 44 15.02 -16.71 -12.94
N ASP A 45 16.32 -16.84 -13.22
CA ASP A 45 16.88 -17.38 -14.46
C ASP A 45 18.16 -18.20 -14.22
N ALA A 46 18.60 -18.94 -15.24
CA ALA A 46 19.74 -19.83 -15.17
C ALA A 46 21.09 -19.08 -14.95
N GLN A 47 21.21 -17.86 -15.44
CA GLN A 47 22.42 -17.06 -15.24
C GLN A 47 22.57 -16.64 -13.78
N GLN A 48 21.49 -16.21 -13.16
CA GLN A 48 21.45 -15.88 -11.72
C GLN A 48 21.73 -17.11 -10.86
N ILE A 49 21.24 -18.31 -11.26
CA ILE A 49 21.55 -19.57 -10.57
C ILE A 49 23.07 -19.82 -10.59
N ALA A 50 23.70 -19.78 -11.75
CA ALA A 50 25.14 -20.01 -11.88
C ALA A 50 25.98 -19.02 -11.05
N GLN A 51 25.57 -17.74 -11.05
CA GLN A 51 26.21 -16.71 -10.24
C GLN A 51 26.01 -16.97 -8.73
N ALA A 52 24.79 -17.28 -8.28
CA ALA A 52 24.53 -17.54 -6.88
C ALA A 52 25.31 -18.77 -6.37
N VAL A 53 25.27 -19.87 -7.12
CA VAL A 53 25.99 -21.13 -6.74
C VAL A 53 27.48 -20.90 -6.60
N SER A 54 28.11 -20.06 -7.45
CA SER A 54 29.55 -19.75 -7.34
C SER A 54 29.94 -19.03 -6.03
N HIS A 55 28.96 -18.37 -5.36
CA HIS A 55 29.17 -17.69 -4.08
C HIS A 55 28.70 -18.52 -2.88
N GLN A 56 28.18 -19.72 -3.09
CA GLN A 56 27.75 -20.69 -2.08
C GLN A 56 26.85 -20.09 -0.99
N PRO A 57 25.66 -19.56 -1.32
CA PRO A 57 24.72 -19.10 -0.31
C PRO A 57 24.22 -20.27 0.55
N ALA A 58 23.75 -20.01 1.76
CA ALA A 58 23.16 -21.05 2.61
C ALA A 58 21.88 -21.62 2.01
N ILE A 59 21.02 -20.74 1.48
CA ILE A 59 19.71 -21.09 0.95
C ILE A 59 19.48 -20.37 -0.40
N LEU A 60 19.03 -21.14 -1.40
CA LEU A 60 18.69 -20.63 -2.72
C LEU A 60 17.23 -20.93 -3.05
N ILE A 61 16.51 -19.89 -3.45
CA ILE A 61 15.10 -19.98 -3.87
C ILE A 61 15.03 -19.67 -5.35
N CYS A 62 14.59 -20.61 -6.18
CA CYS A 62 14.43 -20.40 -7.62
C CYS A 62 12.97 -20.44 -8.06
N LEU A 63 12.68 -19.87 -9.24
CA LEU A 63 11.39 -20.12 -9.88
C LEU A 63 11.29 -21.59 -10.33
N SER A 64 10.13 -22.22 -10.16
CA SER A 64 9.89 -23.61 -10.53
C SER A 64 10.24 -23.92 -12.00
N LYS A 65 10.02 -22.95 -12.91
CA LYS A 65 10.34 -23.09 -14.34
C LYS A 65 11.84 -23.21 -14.67
N VAL A 66 12.74 -22.81 -13.75
CA VAL A 66 14.18 -22.89 -13.92
C VAL A 66 14.85 -23.89 -12.96
N SER A 67 14.07 -24.59 -12.15
CA SER A 67 14.57 -25.55 -11.16
C SER A 67 15.36 -26.71 -11.77
N GLU A 68 15.05 -27.12 -13.00
CA GLU A 68 15.78 -28.17 -13.73
C GLU A 68 17.23 -27.79 -14.05
N SER A 69 17.58 -26.51 -14.02
CA SER A 69 18.95 -26.03 -14.18
C SER A 69 19.81 -26.24 -12.93
N LEU A 70 19.20 -26.54 -11.78
CA LEU A 70 19.87 -26.87 -10.53
C LEU A 70 20.17 -28.37 -10.49
N LYS A 71 21.42 -28.74 -10.85
CA LYS A 71 21.89 -30.13 -10.72
C LYS A 71 22.52 -30.30 -9.33
N PRO A 72 22.03 -31.28 -8.54
CA PRO A 72 22.61 -31.54 -7.22
C PRO A 72 24.09 -31.84 -7.30
N ALA A 73 24.93 -31.12 -6.56
CA ALA A 73 26.33 -31.41 -6.35
C ALA A 73 26.68 -31.33 -4.86
N ASN A 74 27.80 -31.97 -4.48
CA ASN A 74 28.25 -31.91 -3.09
C ASN A 74 28.69 -30.47 -2.74
N GLY A 75 28.15 -29.94 -1.65
CA GLY A 75 28.43 -28.57 -1.19
C GLY A 75 27.48 -27.50 -1.73
N ASP A 76 26.47 -27.90 -2.47
CA ASP A 76 25.45 -26.95 -2.96
C ASP A 76 24.65 -26.33 -1.83
N PRO A 77 24.11 -25.10 -2.04
CA PRO A 77 23.16 -24.48 -1.14
C PRO A 77 21.90 -25.35 -0.94
N CYS A 78 21.20 -25.14 0.15
CA CYS A 78 19.88 -25.74 0.30
C CYS A 78 18.87 -25.08 -0.64
N CYS A 79 18.34 -25.85 -1.59
CA CYS A 79 17.57 -25.34 -2.72
C CYS A 79 16.08 -25.59 -2.56
N PHE A 80 15.29 -24.57 -2.85
CA PHE A 80 13.82 -24.63 -2.94
C PHE A 80 13.37 -24.01 -4.26
N SER A 81 12.20 -24.44 -4.72
CA SER A 81 11.52 -23.77 -5.82
C SER A 81 10.22 -23.12 -5.36
N VAL A 82 9.80 -22.05 -6.07
CA VAL A 82 8.55 -21.33 -5.87
C VAL A 82 7.87 -21.06 -7.20
N LYS A 83 6.54 -21.20 -7.26
CA LYS A 83 5.76 -20.95 -8.49
C LYS A 83 5.70 -19.47 -8.83
N VAL A 84 5.51 -18.61 -7.82
CA VAL A 84 5.34 -17.16 -7.97
C VAL A 84 6.37 -16.46 -7.10
N MET A 85 7.42 -15.90 -7.71
CA MET A 85 8.54 -15.31 -6.98
C MET A 85 8.13 -14.20 -5.99
N PRO A 86 7.26 -13.22 -6.35
CA PRO A 86 6.79 -12.21 -5.39
C PRO A 86 6.15 -12.81 -4.13
N ILE A 87 5.39 -13.89 -4.23
CA ILE A 87 4.80 -14.57 -3.06
C ILE A 87 5.91 -15.18 -2.20
N GLY A 88 6.89 -15.84 -2.81
CA GLY A 88 8.05 -16.38 -2.09
C GLY A 88 8.83 -15.29 -1.37
N MET A 89 9.06 -14.15 -2.02
CA MET A 89 9.72 -12.99 -1.40
C MET A 89 8.91 -12.43 -0.24
N ALA A 90 7.61 -12.21 -0.41
CA ALA A 90 6.72 -11.72 0.65
C ALA A 90 6.71 -12.65 1.87
N THR A 91 6.77 -13.97 1.65
CA THR A 91 6.80 -14.97 2.71
C THR A 91 8.11 -14.95 3.51
N LEU A 92 9.25 -14.85 2.86
CA LEU A 92 10.55 -15.02 3.52
C LEU A 92 11.24 -13.71 3.93
N LEU A 93 11.04 -12.59 3.21
CA LEU A 93 11.71 -11.33 3.54
C LEU A 93 11.31 -10.78 4.91
N LYS A 94 10.10 -11.10 5.39
CA LYS A 94 9.66 -10.72 6.75
C LYS A 94 10.58 -11.23 7.87
N TYR A 95 11.30 -12.35 7.68
CA TYR A 95 12.26 -12.86 8.65
C TYR A 95 13.54 -12.04 8.74
N PHE A 96 13.81 -11.20 7.75
CA PHE A 96 14.96 -10.30 7.68
C PHE A 96 14.58 -8.84 7.95
N ASP A 97 13.28 -8.56 8.08
CA ASP A 97 12.80 -7.21 8.41
C ASP A 97 13.14 -6.87 9.85
N ARG A 98 13.88 -5.78 10.03
CA ARG A 98 14.33 -5.28 11.33
C ARG A 98 13.51 -4.08 11.81
N LYS A 99 12.25 -3.93 11.34
CA LYS A 99 11.39 -2.80 11.74
C LYS A 99 11.31 -2.68 13.26
N CYS A 100 11.09 -3.77 13.96
CA CYS A 100 11.03 -3.78 15.43
C CYS A 100 12.30 -3.20 16.09
N VAL A 101 13.49 -3.43 15.54
CA VAL A 101 14.75 -2.92 16.11
C VAL A 101 14.80 -1.39 16.10
N ARG A 102 14.22 -0.72 15.10
CA ARG A 102 14.20 0.75 15.03
C ARG A 102 13.39 1.37 16.14
N PHE A 103 12.35 0.68 16.63
CA PHE A 103 11.49 1.16 17.70
C PHE A 103 12.01 0.77 19.07
N THR A 104 12.58 -0.44 19.22
CA THR A 104 13.03 -0.99 20.50
C THR A 104 14.42 -0.53 20.94
N GLN A 105 15.24 0.05 20.05
CA GLN A 105 16.60 0.53 20.38
C GLN A 105 16.61 1.58 21.50
N TRP A 106 15.52 2.26 21.77
CA TRP A 106 15.34 3.28 22.82
C TRP A 106 14.62 2.73 24.07
N GLY A 107 14.37 1.42 24.16
CA GLY A 107 13.53 0.79 25.16
C GLY A 107 12.05 0.86 24.82
N GLN A 108 11.19 0.33 25.70
CA GLN A 108 9.74 0.31 25.46
C GLN A 108 9.14 1.73 25.46
N ARG A 109 9.58 2.62 26.38
CA ARG A 109 9.08 3.99 26.45
C ARG A 109 10.25 4.95 26.56
N HIS A 110 10.43 5.78 25.54
CA HIS A 110 11.43 6.84 25.58
C HIS A 110 11.06 7.88 26.65
N PRO A 111 12.02 8.42 27.44
CA PRO A 111 11.71 9.38 28.51
C PRO A 111 11.05 10.68 28.05
N THR A 112 11.22 11.06 26.76
CA THR A 112 10.60 12.25 26.16
C THR A 112 9.24 11.98 25.54
N ALA A 113 8.71 10.74 25.61
CA ALA A 113 7.35 10.44 25.15
C ALA A 113 6.33 11.09 26.11
N LEU A 114 5.47 11.94 25.55
CA LEU A 114 4.40 12.61 26.31
C LEU A 114 3.12 11.77 26.23
N VAL A 115 2.70 11.21 27.35
CA VAL A 115 1.49 10.38 27.44
C VAL A 115 0.55 11.00 28.45
N HIS A 116 -0.68 11.31 28.00
CA HIS A 116 -1.72 11.84 28.89
C HIS A 116 -2.06 10.81 29.99
N PRO A 117 -2.32 11.23 31.24
CA PRO A 117 -2.64 10.30 32.34
C PRO A 117 -3.86 9.40 32.06
N ASP A 118 -4.85 9.88 31.31
CA ASP A 118 -6.05 9.14 30.95
C ASP A 118 -5.88 8.28 29.69
N ALA A 119 -4.68 8.21 29.09
CA ALA A 119 -4.44 7.34 27.95
C ALA A 119 -4.31 5.87 28.37
N HIS A 120 -4.87 4.96 27.58
CA HIS A 120 -4.82 3.52 27.80
C HIS A 120 -3.74 2.89 26.92
N VAL A 121 -2.64 2.49 27.55
CA VAL A 121 -1.50 1.88 26.84
C VAL A 121 -1.45 0.38 27.15
N GLY A 122 -1.56 -0.43 26.12
CA GLY A 122 -1.52 -1.89 26.21
C GLY A 122 -0.15 -2.45 26.61
N SER A 123 -0.05 -3.77 26.72
CA SER A 123 1.23 -4.43 27.00
C SER A 123 2.18 -4.36 25.80
N ASP A 124 3.49 -4.28 26.10
CA ASP A 124 4.57 -4.31 25.11
C ASP A 124 4.49 -3.24 24.01
N VAL A 125 3.87 -2.10 24.32
CA VAL A 125 3.82 -0.94 23.43
C VAL A 125 5.17 -0.22 23.45
N CYS A 126 5.71 0.08 22.25
CA CYS A 126 6.91 0.87 22.10
C CYS A 126 6.56 2.33 21.78
N LEU A 127 7.07 3.28 22.59
CA LEU A 127 6.87 4.71 22.43
C LEU A 127 8.20 5.40 22.13
N GLY A 128 8.36 5.91 20.90
CA GLY A 128 9.55 6.60 20.43
C GLY A 128 9.74 8.01 21.01
N PRO A 129 10.90 8.63 20.75
CA PRO A 129 11.20 9.98 21.21
C PRO A 129 10.16 11.01 20.77
N TYR A 130 9.74 11.86 21.70
CA TYR A 130 8.84 13.01 21.46
C TYR A 130 7.48 12.65 20.82
N CYS A 131 7.05 11.40 20.88
CA CYS A 131 5.66 11.08 20.51
C CYS A 131 4.70 11.65 21.56
N VAL A 132 3.47 11.99 21.09
CA VAL A 132 2.41 12.57 21.93
C VAL A 132 1.20 11.66 21.88
N ILE A 133 0.70 11.24 23.04
CA ILE A 133 -0.50 10.41 23.19
C ILE A 133 -1.53 11.20 23.99
N GLY A 134 -2.66 11.52 23.37
CA GLY A 134 -3.73 12.35 23.90
C GLY A 134 -4.60 11.67 24.96
N ALA A 135 -5.50 12.46 25.56
CA ALA A 135 -6.44 11.96 26.56
C ALA A 135 -7.36 10.88 25.99
N ASN A 136 -7.63 9.84 26.78
CA ASN A 136 -8.47 8.70 26.43
C ASN A 136 -8.00 7.94 25.15
N ALA A 137 -6.85 8.28 24.59
CA ALA A 137 -6.31 7.51 23.46
C ALA A 137 -6.00 6.08 23.90
N THR A 138 -6.32 5.09 23.05
CA THR A 138 -6.10 3.68 23.35
C THR A 138 -5.06 3.10 22.39
N LEU A 139 -4.01 2.50 22.93
CA LEU A 139 -2.97 1.79 22.17
C LEU A 139 -3.04 0.30 22.46
N GLY A 140 -3.27 -0.51 21.42
CA GLY A 140 -3.34 -1.97 21.52
C GLY A 140 -1.97 -2.60 21.80
N ASN A 141 -1.99 -3.84 22.28
CA ASN A 141 -0.80 -4.59 22.66
C ASN A 141 0.19 -4.73 21.51
N ASN A 142 1.50 -4.65 21.83
CA ASN A 142 2.59 -4.78 20.84
C ASN A 142 2.57 -3.72 19.74
N SER A 143 1.84 -2.62 19.88
CA SER A 143 1.89 -1.53 18.91
C SER A 143 3.18 -0.71 19.06
N MET A 144 3.60 -0.04 18.00
CA MET A 144 4.84 0.72 17.94
C MET A 144 4.54 2.13 17.44
N ILE A 145 4.85 3.14 18.25
CA ILE A 145 4.62 4.55 17.95
C ILE A 145 5.97 5.23 17.74
N GLY A 146 6.20 5.73 16.53
CA GLY A 146 7.45 6.34 16.08
C GLY A 146 7.72 7.70 16.70
N ALA A 147 8.95 8.18 16.51
CA ALA A 147 9.37 9.50 17.00
C ALA A 147 8.50 10.63 16.40
N HIS A 148 8.13 11.61 17.24
CA HIS A 148 7.28 12.75 16.85
C HIS A 148 5.91 12.40 16.26
N ALA A 149 5.44 11.15 16.38
CA ALA A 149 4.08 10.81 16.04
C ALA A 149 3.09 11.41 17.05
N VAL A 150 1.94 11.85 16.57
CA VAL A 150 0.88 12.43 17.40
C VAL A 150 -0.37 11.58 17.27
N ILE A 151 -0.82 11.03 18.39
CA ILE A 151 -2.10 10.33 18.53
C ILE A 151 -3.00 11.22 19.38
N GLU A 152 -4.01 11.84 18.76
CA GLU A 152 -4.88 12.79 19.47
C GLU A 152 -5.87 12.10 20.42
N ASN A 153 -6.66 12.93 21.11
CA ASN A 153 -7.63 12.49 22.10
C ASN A 153 -8.64 11.49 21.50
N ASP A 154 -9.05 10.51 22.30
CA ASP A 154 -10.06 9.50 21.95
C ASP A 154 -9.70 8.63 20.72
N ALA A 155 -8.49 8.75 20.16
CA ALA A 155 -8.06 7.93 19.05
C ALA A 155 -7.72 6.50 19.50
N THR A 156 -7.98 5.53 18.65
CA THR A 156 -7.70 4.12 18.94
C THR A 156 -6.73 3.54 17.92
N ILE A 157 -5.65 2.91 18.41
CA ILE A 157 -4.67 2.16 17.62
C ILE A 157 -4.77 0.68 18.03
N GLY A 158 -4.97 -0.19 17.08
CA GLY A 158 -5.07 -1.63 17.29
C GLY A 158 -3.75 -2.29 17.66
N ALA A 159 -3.83 -3.57 18.00
CA ALA A 159 -2.68 -4.38 18.40
C ALA A 159 -1.71 -4.61 17.21
N ARG A 160 -0.40 -4.73 17.50
CA ARG A 160 0.66 -5.01 16.51
C ARG A 160 0.76 -3.99 15.38
N THR A 161 0.11 -2.85 15.53
CA THR A 161 0.09 -1.75 14.54
C THR A 161 1.33 -0.88 14.69
N VAL A 162 1.92 -0.52 13.55
CA VAL A 162 3.12 0.31 13.48
C VAL A 162 2.75 1.70 12.96
N ILE A 163 2.92 2.70 13.80
CA ILE A 163 2.80 4.11 13.46
C ILE A 163 4.22 4.68 13.32
N HIS A 164 4.62 5.01 12.11
CA HIS A 164 5.96 5.51 11.81
C HIS A 164 6.19 6.95 12.32
N PRO A 165 7.45 7.43 12.29
CA PRO A 165 7.75 8.80 12.73
C PRO A 165 6.94 9.88 12.00
N GLN A 166 6.53 10.91 12.75
CA GLN A 166 5.83 12.10 12.26
C GLN A 166 4.45 11.82 11.63
N VAL A 167 3.84 10.69 11.93
CA VAL A 167 2.45 10.41 11.58
C VAL A 167 1.53 11.16 12.54
N PHE A 168 0.44 11.71 12.00
CA PHE A 168 -0.63 12.32 12.76
C PHE A 168 -1.91 11.49 12.66
N ILE A 169 -2.46 11.10 13.81
CA ILE A 169 -3.78 10.44 13.93
C ILE A 169 -4.70 11.38 14.71
N GLY A 170 -5.69 11.93 14.03
CA GLY A 170 -6.62 12.92 14.57
C GLY A 170 -7.61 12.35 15.59
N ALA A 171 -8.19 13.25 16.37
CA ALA A 171 -9.08 12.91 17.46
C ALA A 171 -10.24 12.01 17.03
N GLY A 172 -10.51 10.96 17.82
CA GLY A 172 -11.57 9.98 17.60
C GLY A 172 -11.37 9.05 16.40
N CYS A 173 -10.24 9.12 15.69
CA CYS A 173 -9.93 8.21 14.59
C CYS A 173 -9.58 6.81 15.11
N GLN A 174 -9.88 5.79 14.32
CA GLN A 174 -9.67 4.39 14.66
C GLN A 174 -8.79 3.72 13.62
N VAL A 175 -7.72 3.06 14.08
CA VAL A 175 -6.83 2.23 13.26
C VAL A 175 -6.91 0.82 13.82
N GLY A 176 -7.15 -0.16 12.94
CA GLY A 176 -7.27 -1.57 13.31
C GLY A 176 -5.95 -2.23 13.71
N ASP A 177 -6.00 -3.55 13.86
CA ASP A 177 -4.85 -4.40 14.16
C ASP A 177 -3.97 -4.63 12.93
N ASP A 178 -2.68 -4.95 13.17
CA ASP A 178 -1.72 -5.34 12.13
C ASP A 178 -1.54 -4.31 10.99
N CYS A 179 -1.79 -3.03 11.28
CA CYS A 179 -1.66 -1.94 10.32
C CYS A 179 -0.25 -1.35 10.31
N GLU A 180 0.13 -0.72 9.21
CA GLU A 180 1.37 0.05 9.10
C GLU A 180 1.10 1.40 8.43
N ILE A 181 1.36 2.52 9.17
CA ILE A 181 1.17 3.89 8.67
C ILE A 181 2.55 4.54 8.54
N HIS A 182 2.96 4.83 7.31
CA HIS A 182 4.30 5.33 6.98
C HIS A 182 4.49 6.83 7.28
N PRO A 183 5.77 7.31 7.34
CA PRO A 183 6.09 8.66 7.82
C PRO A 183 5.34 9.78 7.11
N HIS A 184 5.06 10.85 7.86
CA HIS A 184 4.40 12.09 7.41
C HIS A 184 2.97 11.91 6.91
N THR A 185 2.33 10.78 7.14
CA THR A 185 0.92 10.57 6.79
C THR A 185 0.01 11.19 7.84
N THR A 186 -1.03 11.87 7.38
CA THR A 186 -2.08 12.49 8.20
C THR A 186 -3.37 11.70 8.05
N VAL A 187 -3.91 11.21 9.15
CA VAL A 187 -5.21 10.54 9.23
C VAL A 187 -6.14 11.38 10.08
N GLY A 188 -7.28 11.81 9.53
CA GLY A 188 -8.30 12.53 10.26
C GLY A 188 -8.12 14.06 10.28
N GLY A 189 -7.40 14.63 9.31
CA GLY A 189 -7.46 16.07 9.03
C GLY A 189 -8.85 16.48 8.51
N ASP A 190 -9.19 17.78 8.61
CA ASP A 190 -10.43 18.31 8.04
C ASP A 190 -10.43 18.20 6.52
N GLY A 191 -11.54 17.75 5.95
CA GLY A 191 -11.75 17.75 4.51
C GLY A 191 -12.01 19.14 3.92
N PHE A 192 -12.01 19.24 2.61
CA PHE A 192 -12.31 20.47 1.88
C PHE A 192 -13.82 20.72 1.83
N GLY A 193 -14.37 21.28 2.91
CA GLY A 193 -15.79 21.61 3.07
C GLY A 193 -16.01 23.11 3.13
N TYR A 194 -16.50 23.74 2.04
CA TYR A 194 -16.84 25.15 1.99
C TYR A 194 -18.13 25.39 1.20
N ALA A 195 -18.93 26.35 1.65
CA ALA A 195 -20.11 26.81 0.93
C ALA A 195 -19.98 28.31 0.62
N PRO A 196 -20.36 28.78 -0.57
CA PRO A 196 -20.43 30.21 -0.85
C PRO A 196 -21.56 30.85 -0.04
N GLY A 197 -21.25 31.90 0.69
CA GLY A 197 -22.23 32.74 1.34
C GLY A 197 -22.94 33.66 0.35
N PRO A 198 -24.02 34.39 0.78
CA PRO A 198 -24.69 35.37 -0.06
C PRO A 198 -23.80 36.52 -0.54
N ASP A 199 -22.69 36.76 0.17
CA ASP A 199 -21.66 37.75 -0.13
C ASP A 199 -20.54 37.19 -1.04
N GLY A 200 -20.68 35.94 -1.53
CA GLY A 200 -19.71 35.24 -2.33
C GLY A 200 -18.49 34.71 -1.56
N ARG A 201 -18.39 34.94 -0.26
CA ARG A 201 -17.28 34.46 0.56
C ARG A 201 -17.46 32.99 0.93
N ALA A 202 -16.36 32.24 0.88
CA ALA A 202 -16.34 30.85 1.33
C ALA A 202 -16.56 30.76 2.85
N ARG A 203 -17.51 29.95 3.27
CA ARG A 203 -17.80 29.63 4.67
C ARG A 203 -17.41 28.18 4.93
N LYS A 204 -16.54 27.96 5.93
CA LYS A 204 -16.08 26.62 6.29
C LYS A 204 -17.24 25.80 6.85
N ILE A 205 -17.33 24.55 6.39
CA ILE A 205 -18.15 23.48 6.97
C ILE A 205 -17.22 22.64 7.84
N PRO A 206 -17.36 22.68 9.19
CA PRO A 206 -16.52 21.87 10.09
C PRO A 206 -16.76 20.38 9.86
N HIS A 207 -15.71 19.60 9.96
CA HIS A 207 -15.78 18.14 9.89
C HIS A 207 -15.75 17.57 11.31
N LEU A 208 -16.87 17.01 11.76
CA LEU A 208 -17.06 16.51 13.12
C LEU A 208 -16.97 14.98 13.22
N GLY A 209 -16.89 14.30 12.07
CA GLY A 209 -16.72 12.85 12.00
C GLY A 209 -15.27 12.43 12.20
N ASN A 210 -14.95 11.20 11.84
CA ASN A 210 -13.63 10.61 12.01
C ASN A 210 -13.20 9.80 10.78
N VAL A 211 -12.08 9.08 10.93
CA VAL A 211 -11.62 8.04 9.99
C VAL A 211 -11.62 6.70 10.72
N VAL A 212 -12.07 5.66 10.04
CA VAL A 212 -12.03 4.28 10.51
C VAL A 212 -11.24 3.43 9.53
N ILE A 213 -10.11 2.91 9.98
CA ILE A 213 -9.20 2.03 9.22
C ILE A 213 -9.35 0.62 9.75
N GLY A 214 -9.62 -0.34 8.85
CA GLY A 214 -9.73 -1.77 9.18
C GLY A 214 -8.38 -2.41 9.52
N ASN A 215 -8.38 -3.72 9.72
CA ASN A 215 -7.17 -4.49 10.02
C ASN A 215 -6.31 -4.72 8.77
N ASP A 216 -5.02 -4.99 8.95
CA ASP A 216 -4.07 -5.31 7.88
C ASP A 216 -4.03 -4.23 6.77
N VAL A 217 -4.16 -2.97 7.14
CA VAL A 217 -4.07 -1.84 6.21
C VAL A 217 -2.66 -1.26 6.25
N GLU A 218 -2.10 -0.99 5.06
CA GLU A 218 -0.84 -0.27 4.93
C GLU A 218 -1.06 1.05 4.19
N ILE A 219 -0.56 2.15 4.74
CA ILE A 219 -0.66 3.49 4.14
C ILE A 219 0.74 4.06 3.99
N GLY A 220 1.13 4.33 2.75
CA GLY A 220 2.41 4.91 2.37
C GLY A 220 2.67 6.30 2.96
N SER A 221 3.84 6.83 2.68
CA SER A 221 4.29 8.12 3.20
C SER A 221 3.58 9.31 2.53
N ASN A 222 3.42 10.41 3.28
CA ASN A 222 2.83 11.67 2.82
C ASN A 222 1.40 11.51 2.26
N CYS A 223 0.63 10.58 2.78
CA CYS A 223 -0.78 10.45 2.47
C CYS A 223 -1.63 11.39 3.33
N ALA A 224 -2.78 11.82 2.78
CA ALA A 224 -3.78 12.60 3.50
C ALA A 224 -5.13 11.87 3.44
N ILE A 225 -5.65 11.50 4.61
CA ILE A 225 -6.94 10.83 4.76
C ILE A 225 -7.84 11.76 5.57
N ASP A 226 -8.83 12.37 4.90
CA ASP A 226 -9.70 13.34 5.54
C ASP A 226 -10.79 12.67 6.38
N ARG A 227 -11.11 13.28 7.53
CA ARG A 227 -12.26 12.87 8.33
C ARG A 227 -13.57 13.16 7.62
N ALA A 228 -14.59 12.39 7.90
CA ALA A 228 -15.93 12.66 7.42
C ALA A 228 -16.54 13.93 8.03
N THR A 229 -17.52 14.51 7.35
CA THR A 229 -18.26 15.68 7.88
C THR A 229 -19.01 15.33 9.17
N LEU A 230 -19.74 14.22 9.22
CA LEU A 230 -20.58 13.82 10.35
C LEU A 230 -20.42 12.34 10.76
N THR A 231 -20.06 11.47 9.82
CA THR A 231 -19.94 10.03 10.02
C THR A 231 -18.47 9.61 10.04
N SER A 232 -18.11 8.61 9.22
CA SER A 232 -16.71 8.16 9.10
C SER A 232 -16.29 8.07 7.64
N THR A 233 -15.04 8.43 7.36
CA THR A 233 -14.34 7.99 6.15
C THR A 233 -13.77 6.61 6.45
N HIS A 234 -14.02 5.64 5.56
CA HIS A 234 -13.65 4.24 5.79
C HIS A 234 -12.55 3.78 4.83
N ILE A 235 -11.52 3.12 5.40
CA ILE A 235 -10.56 2.30 4.67
C ILE A 235 -10.71 0.87 5.19
N ARG A 236 -11.22 -0.03 4.36
CA ARG A 236 -11.54 -1.40 4.77
C ARG A 236 -10.29 -2.27 4.86
N ALA A 237 -10.44 -3.43 5.53
CA ALA A 237 -9.34 -4.34 5.82
C ALA A 237 -8.57 -4.79 4.57
N GLY A 238 -7.29 -5.09 4.72
CA GLY A 238 -6.41 -5.58 3.65
C GLY A 238 -5.97 -4.54 2.63
N THR A 239 -6.49 -3.31 2.69
CA THR A 239 -6.19 -2.23 1.73
C THR A 239 -4.74 -1.76 1.83
N LYS A 240 -4.10 -1.56 0.68
CA LYS A 240 -2.73 -1.05 0.56
C LYS A 240 -2.71 0.24 -0.26
N LEU A 241 -2.36 1.36 0.39
CA LEU A 241 -2.16 2.65 -0.26
C LEU A 241 -0.64 2.93 -0.35
N ASP A 242 -0.17 3.21 -1.55
CA ASP A 242 1.20 3.68 -1.77
C ASP A 242 1.34 5.17 -1.40
N ASN A 243 2.51 5.74 -1.61
CA ASN A 243 2.84 7.10 -1.18
C ASN A 243 2.01 8.18 -1.89
N ILE A 244 1.81 9.32 -1.21
CA ILE A 244 1.20 10.53 -1.76
C ILE A 244 -0.25 10.28 -2.23
N CYS A 245 -0.98 9.40 -1.58
CA CYS A 245 -2.41 9.21 -1.83
C CYS A 245 -3.25 10.22 -1.05
N HIS A 246 -4.34 10.71 -1.68
CA HIS A 246 -5.32 11.55 -1.00
C HIS A 246 -6.70 10.89 -1.03
N ILE A 247 -7.26 10.65 0.14
CA ILE A 247 -8.62 10.14 0.32
C ILE A 247 -9.43 11.25 0.99
N ALA A 248 -10.33 11.86 0.23
CA ALA A 248 -11.17 12.95 0.74
C ALA A 248 -12.27 12.46 1.68
N HIS A 249 -12.94 13.41 2.29
CA HIS A 249 -13.96 13.18 3.32
C HIS A 249 -15.16 12.33 2.87
N ASN A 250 -15.78 11.58 3.77
CA ASN A 250 -16.97 10.75 3.57
C ASN A 250 -16.77 9.60 2.54
N CYS A 251 -15.55 9.21 2.27
CA CYS A 251 -15.22 8.14 1.34
C CYS A 251 -15.31 6.75 2.00
N ASP A 252 -15.54 5.72 1.18
CA ASP A 252 -15.53 4.32 1.61
C ASP A 252 -14.72 3.49 0.60
N LEU A 253 -13.54 3.02 1.01
CA LEU A 253 -12.68 2.12 0.24
C LEU A 253 -12.94 0.69 0.68
N GLY A 254 -13.33 -0.17 -0.28
CA GLY A 254 -13.56 -1.59 -0.05
C GLY A 254 -12.30 -2.36 0.33
N GLU A 255 -12.52 -3.62 0.74
CA GLU A 255 -11.46 -4.51 1.21
C GLU A 255 -10.47 -4.89 0.09
N ASP A 256 -9.21 -5.19 0.48
CA ASP A 256 -8.17 -5.75 -0.38
C ASP A 256 -7.84 -4.89 -1.63
N GLY A 257 -8.03 -3.58 -1.53
CA GLY A 257 -7.71 -2.65 -2.61
C GLY A 257 -6.21 -2.31 -2.67
N PHE A 258 -5.67 -2.10 -3.90
CA PHE A 258 -4.29 -1.65 -4.15
C PHE A 258 -4.31 -0.30 -4.85
N TYR A 259 -3.83 0.72 -4.18
CA TYR A 259 -3.83 2.12 -4.64
C TYR A 259 -2.39 2.60 -4.80
N THR A 260 -1.93 2.69 -6.06
CA THR A 260 -0.55 3.12 -6.34
C THR A 260 -0.36 4.61 -6.17
N ALA A 261 0.92 5.04 -6.09
CA ALA A 261 1.32 6.39 -5.73
C ALA A 261 0.59 7.49 -6.52
N GLY A 262 0.21 8.55 -5.79
CA GLY A 262 -0.49 9.70 -6.35
C GLY A 262 -1.97 9.45 -6.67
N PHE A 263 -2.58 8.39 -6.14
CA PHE A 263 -4.02 8.20 -6.26
C PHE A 263 -4.78 9.27 -5.48
N MET A 264 -5.81 9.85 -6.11
CA MET A 264 -6.66 10.88 -5.50
C MET A 264 -8.13 10.49 -5.60
N MET A 265 -8.84 10.62 -4.49
CA MET A 265 -10.26 10.28 -4.39
C MET A 265 -11.06 11.48 -3.87
N GLY A 266 -12.00 11.96 -4.67
CA GLY A 266 -12.89 13.05 -4.32
C GLY A 266 -13.91 12.65 -3.26
N GLY A 267 -14.43 13.62 -2.51
CA GLY A 267 -15.34 13.41 -1.39
C GLY A 267 -16.60 12.62 -1.72
N SER A 268 -17.10 11.87 -0.75
CA SER A 268 -18.34 11.07 -0.86
C SER A 268 -18.32 9.98 -1.93
N THR A 269 -17.15 9.52 -2.31
CA THR A 269 -16.93 8.46 -3.31
C THR A 269 -16.88 7.10 -2.62
N ARG A 270 -17.36 6.08 -3.30
CA ARG A 270 -17.32 4.67 -2.84
C ARG A 270 -16.60 3.80 -3.84
N ILE A 271 -15.70 2.96 -3.36
CA ILE A 271 -14.95 2.00 -4.17
C ILE A 271 -15.16 0.60 -3.57
N GLY A 272 -15.49 -0.37 -4.43
CA GLY A 272 -15.69 -1.75 -4.06
C GLY A 272 -14.40 -2.49 -3.71
N ARG A 273 -14.52 -3.79 -3.48
CA ARG A 273 -13.41 -4.66 -3.05
C ARG A 273 -12.45 -4.98 -4.19
N ARG A 274 -11.18 -5.26 -3.86
CA ARG A 274 -10.12 -5.70 -4.80
C ARG A 274 -9.91 -4.74 -5.96
N PHE A 275 -10.14 -3.47 -5.69
CA PHE A 275 -9.86 -2.40 -6.65
C PHE A 275 -8.35 -2.22 -6.82
N MET A 276 -7.90 -1.99 -8.05
CA MET A 276 -6.49 -1.78 -8.35
C MET A 276 -6.29 -0.54 -9.22
N THR A 277 -5.28 0.27 -8.92
CA THR A 277 -4.96 1.44 -9.76
C THR A 277 -3.52 1.40 -10.26
N GLY A 278 -3.31 1.94 -11.48
CA GLY A 278 -2.00 2.48 -11.86
C GLY A 278 -1.79 3.88 -11.28
N GLY A 279 -0.53 4.31 -11.17
CA GLY A 279 -0.16 5.58 -10.52
C GLY A 279 -0.82 6.83 -11.11
N ASN A 280 -0.98 7.86 -10.26
CA ASN A 280 -1.58 9.16 -10.60
C ASN A 280 -3.00 9.06 -11.19
N SER A 281 -3.79 8.10 -10.74
CA SER A 281 -5.21 7.98 -11.12
C SER A 281 -6.08 8.80 -10.17
N VAL A 282 -7.23 9.27 -10.67
CA VAL A 282 -8.18 10.09 -9.89
C VAL A 282 -9.61 9.58 -10.05
N VAL A 283 -10.38 9.61 -8.97
CA VAL A 283 -11.83 9.39 -8.98
C VAL A 283 -12.50 10.66 -8.46
N THR A 284 -13.44 11.21 -9.24
CA THR A 284 -14.12 12.45 -8.86
C THR A 284 -15.13 12.23 -7.73
N THR A 285 -15.68 13.32 -7.18
CA THR A 285 -16.62 13.29 -6.07
C THR A 285 -17.92 12.55 -6.42
N HIS A 286 -18.53 11.90 -5.42
CA HIS A 286 -19.85 11.25 -5.53
C HIS A 286 -19.94 10.12 -6.57
N VAL A 287 -18.83 9.50 -6.91
CA VAL A 287 -18.75 8.35 -7.84
C VAL A 287 -18.79 7.05 -7.07
N THR A 288 -19.45 6.04 -7.64
CA THR A 288 -19.42 4.66 -7.14
C THR A 288 -18.71 3.76 -8.14
N VAL A 289 -17.69 3.04 -7.65
CA VAL A 289 -16.92 2.03 -8.40
C VAL A 289 -17.20 0.67 -7.79
N GLY A 290 -17.56 -0.31 -8.61
CA GLY A 290 -17.86 -1.68 -8.17
C GLY A 290 -16.62 -2.48 -7.77
N ASP A 291 -16.85 -3.73 -7.39
CA ASP A 291 -15.79 -4.70 -7.06
C ASP A 291 -14.96 -5.08 -8.30
N ASP A 292 -13.71 -5.51 -8.09
CA ASP A 292 -12.84 -6.10 -9.13
C ASP A 292 -12.57 -5.18 -10.33
N VAL A 293 -12.54 -3.87 -10.10
CA VAL A 293 -12.19 -2.88 -11.12
C VAL A 293 -10.69 -2.58 -11.07
N SER A 294 -10.05 -2.54 -12.23
CA SER A 294 -8.65 -2.16 -12.38
C SER A 294 -8.52 -0.92 -13.27
N LEU A 295 -7.73 0.06 -12.85
CA LEU A 295 -7.44 1.26 -13.63
C LEU A 295 -6.00 1.26 -14.12
N SER A 296 -5.77 1.57 -15.38
CA SER A 296 -4.42 1.92 -15.85
C SER A 296 -3.94 3.23 -15.23
N GLY A 297 -2.63 3.47 -15.26
CA GLY A 297 -2.06 4.73 -14.74
C GLY A 297 -2.64 5.97 -15.43
N ARG A 298 -2.77 7.07 -14.67
CA ARG A 298 -3.32 8.36 -15.11
C ARG A 298 -4.77 8.30 -15.58
N SER A 299 -5.54 7.34 -15.09
CA SER A 299 -6.97 7.27 -15.38
C SER A 299 -7.75 8.33 -14.59
N SER A 300 -8.79 8.89 -15.22
CA SER A 300 -9.73 9.81 -14.57
C SER A 300 -11.14 9.23 -14.64
N VAL A 301 -11.68 8.86 -13.48
CA VAL A 301 -13.03 8.32 -13.35
C VAL A 301 -13.98 9.46 -12.99
N THR A 302 -14.90 9.79 -13.91
CA THR A 302 -15.84 10.90 -13.76
C THR A 302 -17.30 10.46 -13.69
N GLN A 303 -17.55 9.14 -13.72
CA GLN A 303 -18.87 8.53 -13.64
C GLN A 303 -18.76 7.15 -13.00
N ASP A 304 -19.89 6.61 -12.57
CA ASP A 304 -19.96 5.28 -11.95
C ASP A 304 -19.42 4.18 -12.86
N ILE A 305 -18.72 3.22 -12.24
CA ILE A 305 -18.23 1.99 -12.89
C ILE A 305 -18.84 0.80 -12.15
N PRO A 306 -20.01 0.30 -12.59
CA PRO A 306 -20.70 -0.77 -11.86
C PRO A 306 -20.14 -2.18 -12.11
N SER A 307 -19.40 -2.38 -13.20
CA SER A 307 -18.97 -3.71 -13.67
C SER A 307 -17.50 -3.95 -13.43
N PRO A 308 -17.08 -5.17 -13.03
CA PRO A 308 -15.68 -5.57 -12.99
C PRO A 308 -14.99 -5.39 -14.35
N GLY A 309 -13.68 -5.15 -14.32
CA GLY A 309 -12.91 -5.05 -15.54
C GLY A 309 -11.74 -4.09 -15.47
N ALA A 310 -10.99 -4.03 -16.57
CA ALA A 310 -9.86 -3.11 -16.73
C ALA A 310 -10.29 -1.87 -17.53
N TYR A 311 -10.02 -0.70 -16.96
CA TYR A 311 -10.39 0.60 -17.55
C TYR A 311 -9.15 1.48 -17.68
N GLY A 312 -9.12 2.37 -18.66
CA GLY A 312 -8.01 3.31 -18.82
C GLY A 312 -8.06 4.03 -20.15
N GLY A 313 -7.17 4.96 -20.37
CA GLY A 313 -7.09 5.72 -21.61
C GLY A 313 -6.18 6.93 -21.51
N TYR A 314 -4.87 6.68 -21.62
CA TYR A 314 -3.88 7.76 -21.77
C TYR A 314 -2.60 7.16 -22.37
N PRO A 315 -2.60 6.83 -23.69
CA PRO A 315 -1.42 6.24 -24.31
C PRO A 315 -0.31 7.25 -24.44
N LEU A 316 0.92 6.88 -24.05
CA LEU A 316 2.13 7.61 -24.40
C LEU A 316 2.36 7.46 -25.92
N GLN A 317 2.60 8.59 -26.61
CA GLN A 317 2.83 8.65 -28.02
C GLN A 317 4.10 9.44 -28.31
N PRO A 318 4.78 9.26 -29.47
CA PRO A 318 5.78 10.20 -29.93
C PRO A 318 5.23 11.63 -29.91
N LEU A 319 6.04 12.62 -29.50
CA LEU A 319 5.55 13.99 -29.25
C LEU A 319 4.78 14.59 -30.43
N ALA A 320 5.27 14.40 -31.65
CA ALA A 320 4.61 14.89 -32.87
C ALA A 320 3.22 14.28 -33.08
N ASP A 321 3.02 13.00 -32.71
CA ASP A 321 1.74 12.32 -32.80
C ASP A 321 0.80 12.77 -31.68
N ALA A 322 1.32 12.93 -30.46
CA ALA A 322 0.56 13.47 -29.33
C ALA A 322 0.02 14.88 -29.62
N MET A 323 0.83 15.74 -30.20
CA MET A 323 0.41 17.09 -30.60
C MET A 323 -0.66 17.07 -31.70
N ARG A 324 -0.52 16.19 -32.71
CA ARG A 324 -1.55 15.99 -33.75
C ARG A 324 -2.87 15.46 -33.19
N THR A 325 -2.78 14.48 -32.30
CA THR A 325 -3.95 13.93 -31.60
C THR A 325 -4.67 15.01 -30.78
N ALA A 326 -3.93 15.78 -29.98
CA ALA A 326 -4.50 16.86 -29.18
C ALA A 326 -5.17 17.94 -30.03
N ALA A 327 -4.56 18.34 -31.16
CA ALA A 327 -5.15 19.29 -32.11
C ALA A 327 -6.44 18.74 -32.75
N SER A 328 -6.49 17.44 -33.03
CA SER A 328 -7.66 16.74 -33.58
C SER A 328 -8.80 16.64 -32.57
N LEU A 329 -8.48 16.38 -31.29
CA LEU A 329 -9.48 16.31 -30.21
C LEU A 329 -10.25 17.64 -30.08
N GLY A 330 -9.59 18.78 -30.20
CA GLY A 330 -10.24 20.10 -30.16
C GLY A 330 -11.26 20.30 -31.28
N LYS A 331 -11.10 19.61 -32.41
CA LYS A 331 -11.99 19.67 -33.58
C LYS A 331 -13.00 18.50 -33.68
N LEU A 332 -12.98 17.58 -32.73
CA LEU A 332 -13.76 16.34 -32.82
C LEU A 332 -15.27 16.57 -33.01
N ASN A 333 -15.83 17.57 -32.34
CA ASN A 333 -17.24 17.93 -32.48
C ASN A 333 -17.57 18.45 -33.89
N GLU A 334 -16.67 19.20 -34.51
CA GLU A 334 -16.82 19.69 -35.89
C GLU A 334 -16.71 18.54 -36.90
N ILE A 335 -15.71 17.67 -36.72
CA ILE A 335 -15.51 16.46 -37.52
C ILE A 335 -16.77 15.59 -37.47
N ARG A 336 -17.34 15.34 -36.28
CA ARG A 336 -18.57 14.56 -36.09
C ARG A 336 -19.76 15.18 -36.82
N LYS A 337 -19.93 16.52 -36.72
CA LYS A 337 -21.01 17.22 -37.44
C LYS A 337 -20.86 17.14 -38.96
N ASN A 338 -19.63 17.28 -39.46
CA ASN A 338 -19.35 17.20 -40.89
C ASN A 338 -19.53 15.78 -41.40
N LEU A 339 -19.06 14.76 -40.66
CA LEU A 339 -19.28 13.35 -40.99
C LEU A 339 -20.78 13.01 -41.08
N ALA A 340 -21.57 13.46 -40.10
CA ALA A 340 -23.03 13.24 -40.14
C ALA A 340 -23.73 13.90 -41.36
N LYS A 341 -23.20 15.04 -41.84
CA LYS A 341 -23.68 15.66 -43.11
C LYS A 341 -23.34 14.80 -44.32
N VAL A 342 -22.09 14.31 -44.35
CA VAL A 342 -21.62 13.42 -45.46
C VAL A 342 -22.41 12.12 -45.48
N MET A 343 -22.60 11.47 -44.34
CA MET A 343 -23.39 10.22 -44.24
C MET A 343 -24.81 10.43 -44.73
N ARG A 344 -25.49 11.51 -44.36
CA ARG A 344 -26.83 11.86 -44.86
C ARG A 344 -26.83 12.06 -46.37
N HIS A 345 -25.83 12.78 -46.91
CA HIS A 345 -25.74 13.02 -48.37
C HIS A 345 -25.54 11.73 -49.18
N LEU A 346 -24.84 10.75 -48.58
CA LEU A 346 -24.57 9.45 -49.19
C LEU A 346 -25.64 8.37 -48.89
N ASN A 347 -26.69 8.73 -48.16
CA ASN A 347 -27.75 7.76 -47.74
C ASN A 347 -27.19 6.57 -46.94
N LEU A 348 -26.19 6.77 -46.10
CA LEU A 348 -25.50 5.76 -45.26
C LEU A 348 -26.02 5.68 -43.83
N THR A 349 -27.20 6.18 -43.53
CA THR A 349 -27.85 6.11 -42.20
C THR A 349 -29.05 5.21 -42.23
#